data_74a41783721f842450c97c30ec46c594
#
_entry.id   74a41783721f842450c97c30ec46c594
#
_cell.length_a   1.000
_cell.length_b   1.000
_cell.length_c   1.000
_cell.angle_alpha   90.00
_cell.angle_beta   90.00
_cell.angle_gamma   90.00
#
_symmetry.space_group_name_H-M   'P 1'
#
loop_
_entity.id
_entity.type
_entity.pdbx_description
1 polymer ?
#
loop_
_entity_poly.entity_id
_entity_poly.type
_entity_poly.pdbx_seq_one_letter_code
_entity_poly.pdbx_strand_id
1 'polypeptide(L)'
;MILGGLIGWFVPIIANWILKLPVVPMEKLILLITFFNSLWVSSIATVIGTIAGLLLGFIILNESLEVTISYNNLQLKFGEKINVIEKQDILAIYIENKHLIILGQKSNELYREVIEVKKDTVREAFNKHQYPWYETDPFSSEYERWALGHTDFPEKINVLLYARDRALKEKKKADAKYLREDLAQLGAVIRDEKNGQYVRLAQNANFDV
;
A
#
# COMPACT_ATOMS: atom_id res chain seq x y z
N MET A 1 1.14 -14.17 -17.66
CA MET A 1 2.14 -14.66 -18.63
C MET A 1 1.63 -14.64 -20.08
N ILE A 2 0.52 -15.29 -20.39
CA ILE A 2 -0.04 -15.39 -21.76
C ILE A 2 -0.36 -14.00 -22.34
N LEU A 3 -0.86 -13.07 -21.52
CA LEU A 3 -1.28 -11.73 -21.95
C LEU A 3 -0.11 -10.87 -22.48
N GLY A 4 1.07 -10.91 -21.85
CA GLY A 4 2.26 -10.16 -22.28
C GLY A 4 2.80 -10.64 -23.63
N GLY A 5 2.81 -11.95 -23.84
CA GLY A 5 3.18 -12.56 -25.14
C GLY A 5 2.19 -12.21 -26.26
N LEU A 6 0.89 -12.25 -25.95
CA LEU A 6 -0.16 -11.86 -26.91
C LEU A 6 -0.03 -10.37 -27.30
N ILE A 7 0.15 -9.47 -26.32
CA ILE A 7 0.34 -8.03 -26.58
C ILE A 7 1.58 -7.84 -27.48
N GLY A 8 2.72 -8.48 -27.15
CA GLY A 8 3.94 -8.39 -27.96
C GLY A 8 3.75 -8.85 -29.42
N TRP A 9 3.02 -9.94 -29.62
CA TRP A 9 2.71 -10.44 -30.96
C TRP A 9 1.86 -9.48 -31.79
N PHE A 10 0.91 -8.79 -31.15
CA PHE A 10 0.03 -7.84 -31.82
C PHE A 10 0.62 -6.44 -32.02
N VAL A 11 1.80 -6.13 -31.41
CA VAL A 11 2.44 -4.80 -31.54
C VAL A 11 2.57 -4.31 -32.99
N PRO A 12 3.07 -5.10 -33.99
CA PRO A 12 3.17 -4.63 -35.36
C PRO A 12 1.81 -4.35 -36.01
N ILE A 13 0.79 -5.13 -35.66
CA ILE A 13 -0.57 -4.98 -36.20
C ILE A 13 -1.19 -3.71 -35.65
N ILE A 14 -1.06 -3.47 -34.36
CA ILE A 14 -1.57 -2.27 -33.68
C ILE A 14 -0.83 -1.02 -34.18
N ALA A 15 0.51 -1.10 -34.35
CA ALA A 15 1.32 0.00 -34.89
C ALA A 15 0.86 0.41 -36.30
N ASN A 16 0.60 -0.56 -37.20
CA ASN A 16 0.07 -0.30 -38.53
C ASN A 16 -1.33 0.33 -38.53
N TRP A 17 -2.15 0.00 -37.53
CA TRP A 17 -3.48 0.57 -37.37
C TRP A 17 -3.42 2.03 -36.85
N ILE A 18 -2.53 2.31 -35.89
CA ILE A 18 -2.32 3.65 -35.34
C ILE A 18 -1.80 4.63 -36.41
N LEU A 19 -0.95 4.18 -37.33
CA LEU A 19 -0.45 5.02 -38.43
C LEU A 19 -1.55 5.50 -39.41
N LYS A 20 -2.73 4.91 -39.35
CA LYS A 20 -3.91 5.35 -40.13
C LYS A 20 -4.72 6.45 -39.46
N LEU A 21 -4.39 6.83 -38.24
CA LEU A 21 -5.07 7.90 -37.51
C LEU A 21 -4.60 9.29 -37.99
N PRO A 22 -5.47 10.31 -37.96
CA PRO A 22 -5.13 11.66 -38.44
C PRO A 22 -4.11 12.39 -37.56
N VAL A 23 -3.88 11.92 -36.32
CA VAL A 23 -2.84 12.41 -35.40
C VAL A 23 -2.15 11.22 -34.78
N VAL A 24 -0.88 11.02 -35.13
CA VAL A 24 -0.07 9.89 -34.66
C VAL A 24 0.88 10.35 -33.57
N PRO A 25 0.67 9.96 -32.30
CA PRO A 25 1.64 10.24 -31.25
C PRO A 25 2.91 9.41 -31.48
N MET A 26 4.08 10.05 -31.34
CA MET A 26 5.39 9.38 -31.48
C MET A 26 5.61 8.71 -32.86
N GLU A 27 5.18 9.34 -33.93
CA GLU A 27 5.19 8.82 -35.32
C GLU A 27 6.52 8.15 -35.70
N LYS A 28 7.65 8.74 -35.35
CA LYS A 28 9.00 8.20 -35.66
C LYS A 28 9.25 6.82 -35.05
N LEU A 29 8.74 6.57 -33.82
CA LEU A 29 8.89 5.26 -33.17
C LEU A 29 7.94 4.23 -33.80
N ILE A 30 6.74 4.65 -34.17
CA ILE A 30 5.75 3.76 -34.81
C ILE A 30 6.22 3.40 -36.22
N LEU A 31 6.77 4.34 -36.98
CA LEU A 31 7.40 4.07 -38.29
C LEU A 31 8.59 3.12 -38.16
N LEU A 32 9.41 3.25 -37.14
CA LEU A 32 10.53 2.33 -36.90
C LEU A 32 10.02 0.89 -36.69
N ILE A 33 8.98 0.71 -35.89
CA ILE A 33 8.35 -0.61 -35.62
C ILE A 33 7.76 -1.21 -36.90
N THR A 34 7.12 -0.40 -37.76
CA THR A 34 6.51 -0.87 -39.01
C THR A 34 7.51 -1.10 -40.13
N PHE A 35 8.65 -0.37 -40.14
CA PHE A 35 9.71 -0.59 -41.13
C PHE A 35 10.34 -1.97 -40.99
N PHE A 36 10.41 -2.50 -39.78
CA PHE A 36 10.87 -3.86 -39.49
C PHE A 36 9.75 -4.89 -39.49
N ASN A 37 8.76 -4.78 -40.37
CA ASN A 37 7.64 -5.71 -40.47
C ASN A 37 8.07 -7.11 -40.93
N SER A 38 8.91 -7.77 -40.13
CA SER A 38 9.36 -9.14 -40.31
C SER A 38 8.94 -10.01 -39.11
N LEU A 39 8.82 -11.31 -39.33
CA LEU A 39 8.57 -12.32 -38.28
C LEU A 39 9.55 -12.20 -37.12
N TRP A 40 10.77 -11.76 -37.39
CA TRP A 40 11.81 -11.53 -36.39
C TRP A 40 11.44 -10.43 -35.37
N VAL A 41 10.85 -9.33 -35.84
CA VAL A 41 10.45 -8.22 -34.95
C VAL A 41 9.29 -8.65 -34.06
N SER A 42 8.31 -9.35 -34.58
CA SER A 42 7.22 -9.91 -33.78
C SER A 42 7.74 -10.90 -32.74
N SER A 43 8.71 -11.75 -33.11
CA SER A 43 9.31 -12.71 -32.19
C SER A 43 10.09 -12.00 -31.07
N ILE A 44 10.91 -11.00 -31.38
CA ILE A 44 11.65 -10.20 -30.41
C ILE A 44 10.70 -9.45 -29.48
N ALA A 45 9.67 -8.79 -30.04
CA ALA A 45 8.65 -8.09 -29.24
C ALA A 45 7.88 -9.03 -28.32
N THR A 46 7.59 -10.25 -28.76
CA THR A 46 6.96 -11.29 -27.93
C THR A 46 7.86 -11.71 -26.76
N VAL A 47 9.13 -11.92 -27.01
CA VAL A 47 10.10 -12.27 -25.95
C VAL A 47 10.22 -11.14 -24.93
N ILE A 48 10.41 -9.89 -25.40
CA ILE A 48 10.51 -8.72 -24.50
C ILE A 48 9.21 -8.55 -23.70
N GLY A 49 8.04 -8.66 -24.34
CA GLY A 49 6.73 -8.57 -23.69
C GLY A 49 6.52 -9.67 -22.65
N THR A 50 7.01 -10.89 -22.92
CA THR A 50 6.94 -12.00 -21.97
C THR A 50 7.85 -11.75 -20.76
N ILE A 51 9.09 -11.29 -20.97
CA ILE A 51 10.02 -10.93 -19.89
C ILE A 51 9.45 -9.79 -19.05
N ALA A 52 8.96 -8.73 -19.69
CA ALA A 52 8.34 -7.61 -18.99
C ALA A 52 7.10 -8.03 -18.18
N GLY A 53 6.26 -8.90 -18.74
CA GLY A 53 5.10 -9.46 -18.05
C GLY A 53 5.48 -10.34 -16.85
N LEU A 54 6.58 -11.09 -16.96
CA LEU A 54 7.13 -11.89 -15.85
C LEU A 54 7.66 -10.98 -14.73
N LEU A 55 8.41 -9.95 -15.08
CA LEU A 55 8.95 -8.99 -14.10
C LEU A 55 7.83 -8.26 -13.38
N LEU A 56 6.81 -7.78 -14.10
CA LEU A 56 5.63 -7.14 -13.50
C LEU A 56 4.87 -8.11 -12.58
N GLY A 57 4.67 -9.35 -13.03
CA GLY A 57 4.03 -10.39 -12.22
C GLY A 57 4.81 -10.68 -10.93
N PHE A 58 6.13 -10.74 -11.01
CA PHE A 58 7.00 -10.93 -9.85
C PHE A 58 6.93 -9.74 -8.86
N ILE A 59 6.93 -8.50 -9.37
CA ILE A 59 6.78 -7.29 -8.53
C ILE A 59 5.43 -7.33 -7.81
N ILE A 60 4.33 -7.59 -8.53
CA ILE A 60 2.99 -7.63 -7.94
C ILE A 60 2.89 -8.70 -6.84
N LEU A 61 3.43 -9.89 -7.07
CA LEU A 61 3.43 -10.98 -6.07
C LEU A 61 4.24 -10.62 -4.82
N ASN A 62 5.37 -9.94 -4.99
CA ASN A 62 6.21 -9.53 -3.86
C ASN A 62 5.62 -8.34 -3.08
N GLU A 63 4.77 -7.52 -3.69
CA GLU A 63 4.12 -6.38 -3.04
C GLU A 63 2.75 -6.73 -2.45
N SER A 64 2.32 -7.99 -2.50
CA SER A 64 1.04 -8.42 -1.93
C SER A 64 1.22 -8.81 -0.47
N LEU A 65 0.30 -8.34 0.39
CA LEU A 65 0.24 -8.75 1.79
C LEU A 65 -0.31 -10.18 1.88
N GLU A 66 0.49 -11.08 2.47
CA GLU A 66 0.09 -12.43 2.85
C GLU A 66 -0.19 -12.47 4.35
N VAL A 67 -1.40 -12.87 4.73
CA VAL A 67 -1.84 -12.96 6.13
C VAL A 67 -2.09 -14.41 6.48
N THR A 68 -1.28 -14.98 7.36
CA THR A 68 -1.48 -16.31 7.93
C THR A 68 -2.05 -16.18 9.34
N ILE A 69 -3.26 -16.67 9.54
CA ILE A 69 -3.98 -16.57 10.81
C ILE A 69 -3.90 -17.92 11.52
N SER A 70 -3.25 -17.94 12.68
CA SER A 70 -3.16 -19.08 13.59
C SER A 70 -3.99 -18.83 14.85
N TYR A 71 -4.17 -19.84 15.72
CA TYR A 71 -4.91 -19.68 16.97
C TYR A 71 -4.23 -18.71 17.94
N ASN A 72 -2.90 -18.65 17.95
CA ASN A 72 -2.13 -17.91 18.94
C ASN A 72 -1.41 -16.68 18.36
N ASN A 73 -1.15 -16.65 17.05
CA ASN A 73 -0.44 -15.55 16.41
C ASN A 73 -0.92 -15.27 14.99
N LEU A 74 -0.60 -14.07 14.52
CA LEU A 74 -0.72 -13.63 13.14
C LEU A 74 0.67 -13.52 12.54
N GLN A 75 0.86 -14.08 11.33
CA GLN A 75 2.03 -13.81 10.52
C GLN A 75 1.60 -12.94 9.34
N LEU A 76 2.25 -11.79 9.23
CA LEU A 76 1.97 -10.77 8.23
C LEU A 76 3.24 -10.62 7.39
N LYS A 77 3.19 -11.16 6.16
CA LYS A 77 4.32 -11.12 5.25
C LYS A 77 4.04 -10.10 4.14
N PHE A 78 4.93 -9.14 4.00
CA PHE A 78 4.91 -8.16 2.94
C PHE A 78 6.31 -8.06 2.32
N GLY A 79 6.45 -8.54 1.09
CA GLY A 79 7.76 -8.73 0.47
C GLY A 79 8.60 -9.75 1.24
N GLU A 80 9.78 -9.34 1.66
CA GLU A 80 10.69 -10.15 2.48
C GLU A 80 10.48 -9.95 4.00
N LYS A 81 9.70 -8.94 4.41
CA LYS A 81 9.44 -8.66 5.82
C LYS A 81 8.35 -9.56 6.35
N ILE A 82 8.62 -10.25 7.45
CA ILE A 82 7.65 -11.05 8.18
C ILE A 82 7.48 -10.42 9.56
N ASN A 83 6.26 -10.01 9.89
CA ASN A 83 5.88 -9.56 11.21
C ASN A 83 5.03 -10.65 11.86
N VAL A 84 5.37 -11.02 13.09
CA VAL A 84 4.60 -11.97 13.90
C VAL A 84 4.04 -11.20 15.08
N ILE A 85 2.71 -11.27 15.26
CA ILE A 85 2.01 -10.59 16.35
C ILE A 85 1.25 -11.66 17.14
N GLU A 86 1.52 -11.76 18.44
CA GLU A 86 0.81 -12.68 19.31
C GLU A 86 -0.64 -12.22 19.51
N LYS A 87 -1.58 -13.15 19.53
CA LYS A 87 -3.01 -12.85 19.66
C LYS A 87 -3.32 -12.05 20.93
N GLN A 88 -2.65 -12.36 22.02
CA GLN A 88 -2.82 -11.66 23.31
C GLN A 88 -2.42 -10.19 23.27
N ASP A 89 -1.55 -9.80 22.31
CA ASP A 89 -1.08 -8.41 22.17
C ASP A 89 -2.03 -7.58 21.31
N ILE A 90 -3.06 -8.22 20.70
CA ILE A 90 -3.98 -7.58 19.80
C ILE A 90 -5.24 -7.13 20.56
N LEU A 91 -5.53 -5.83 20.49
CA LEU A 91 -6.73 -5.22 21.04
C LEU A 91 -7.87 -5.15 20.01
N ALA A 92 -7.55 -4.75 18.78
CA ALA A 92 -8.53 -4.57 17.72
C ALA A 92 -7.93 -4.80 16.33
N ILE A 93 -8.75 -5.33 15.42
CA ILE A 93 -8.44 -5.48 14.00
C ILE A 93 -9.60 -4.89 13.21
N TYR A 94 -9.31 -4.05 12.22
CA TYR A 94 -10.31 -3.49 11.32
C TYR A 94 -9.70 -3.12 9.97
N ILE A 95 -10.56 -2.82 8.99
CA ILE A 95 -10.14 -2.30 7.68
C ILE A 95 -10.67 -0.89 7.51
N GLU A 96 -9.75 0.03 7.21
CA GLU A 96 -10.04 1.41 6.85
C GLU A 96 -9.30 1.80 5.56
N ASN A 97 -10.01 2.39 4.59
CA ASN A 97 -9.42 2.84 3.31
C ASN A 97 -8.55 1.77 2.62
N LYS A 98 -9.00 0.51 2.60
CA LYS A 98 -8.29 -0.68 2.09
C LYS A 98 -7.02 -1.06 2.88
N HIS A 99 -6.76 -0.47 4.03
CA HIS A 99 -5.68 -0.90 4.90
C HIS A 99 -6.22 -1.82 5.99
N LEU A 100 -5.57 -2.96 6.17
CA LEU A 100 -5.70 -3.78 7.36
C LEU A 100 -4.92 -3.09 8.47
N ILE A 101 -5.60 -2.82 9.59
CA ILE A 101 -5.02 -2.14 10.75
C ILE A 101 -5.15 -3.06 11.94
N ILE A 102 -4.06 -3.22 12.68
CA ILE A 102 -4.00 -4.01 13.91
C ILE A 102 -3.53 -3.08 15.03
N LEU A 103 -4.35 -2.96 16.06
CA LEU A 103 -4.04 -2.19 17.26
C LEU A 103 -3.60 -3.12 18.38
N GLY A 104 -2.60 -2.68 19.13
CA GLY A 104 -2.11 -3.34 20.33
C GLY A 104 -2.90 -2.99 21.57
N GLN A 105 -2.61 -3.68 22.69
CA GLN A 105 -3.30 -3.53 23.98
C GLN A 105 -3.28 -2.10 24.54
N LYS A 106 -2.31 -1.30 24.13
CA LYS A 106 -2.23 0.13 24.47
C LYS A 106 -2.95 1.03 23.45
N SER A 107 -3.78 0.49 22.59
CA SER A 107 -4.43 1.16 21.45
C SER A 107 -3.46 1.77 20.41
N ASN A 108 -2.18 1.42 20.47
CA ASN A 108 -1.16 1.80 19.49
C ASN A 108 -1.30 1.00 18.19
N GLU A 109 -0.87 1.57 17.07
CA GLU A 109 -0.84 0.88 15.78
C GLU A 109 0.36 -0.08 15.74
N LEU A 110 0.09 -1.40 15.71
CA LEU A 110 1.10 -2.44 15.56
C LEU A 110 1.40 -2.73 14.10
N TYR A 111 0.37 -2.62 13.25
CA TYR A 111 0.49 -2.95 11.84
C TYR A 111 -0.51 -2.18 10.98
N ARG A 112 -0.07 -1.76 9.79
CA ARG A 112 -0.92 -1.15 8.76
C ARG A 112 -0.34 -1.45 7.37
N GLU A 113 -1.07 -2.18 6.55
CA GLU A 113 -0.75 -2.40 5.13
C GLU A 113 -2.00 -2.51 4.28
N VAL A 114 -1.84 -2.22 2.99
CA VAL A 114 -2.92 -2.35 2.01
C VAL A 114 -3.28 -3.81 1.82
N ILE A 115 -4.58 -4.10 1.78
CA ILE A 115 -5.10 -5.43 1.50
C ILE A 115 -6.02 -5.39 0.28
N GLU A 116 -5.85 -6.34 -0.64
CA GLU A 116 -6.63 -6.42 -1.87
C GLU A 116 -7.84 -7.35 -1.75
N VAL A 117 -7.89 -8.14 -0.67
CA VAL A 117 -8.98 -9.08 -0.39
C VAL A 117 -10.22 -8.32 0.09
N LYS A 118 -11.40 -8.83 -0.25
CA LYS A 118 -12.68 -8.24 0.19
C LYS A 118 -12.79 -8.25 1.72
N LYS A 119 -13.31 -7.15 2.28
CA LYS A 119 -13.48 -6.97 3.74
C LYS A 119 -14.21 -8.14 4.40
N ASP A 120 -15.28 -8.66 3.78
CA ASP A 120 -16.06 -9.77 4.34
C ASP A 120 -15.25 -11.06 4.46
N THR A 121 -14.44 -11.39 3.47
CA THR A 121 -13.56 -12.57 3.51
C THR A 121 -12.52 -12.45 4.62
N VAL A 122 -11.96 -11.26 4.81
CA VAL A 122 -10.99 -10.98 5.88
C VAL A 122 -11.67 -11.11 7.25
N ARG A 123 -12.84 -10.48 7.40
CA ARG A 123 -13.65 -10.57 8.63
C ARG A 123 -13.95 -12.02 9.02
N GLU A 124 -14.42 -12.84 8.07
CA GLU A 124 -14.72 -14.25 8.31
C GLU A 124 -13.49 -15.04 8.77
N ALA A 125 -12.33 -14.77 8.14
CA ALA A 125 -11.07 -15.43 8.50
C ALA A 125 -10.64 -15.08 9.94
N PHE A 126 -10.69 -13.81 10.34
CA PHE A 126 -10.37 -13.40 11.70
C PHE A 126 -11.37 -13.91 12.73
N ASN A 127 -12.68 -13.85 12.43
CA ASN A 127 -13.73 -14.34 13.32
C ASN A 127 -13.64 -15.85 13.54
N LYS A 128 -13.30 -16.63 12.50
CA LYS A 128 -13.09 -18.09 12.61
C LYS A 128 -12.02 -18.44 13.65
N HIS A 129 -11.00 -17.62 13.80
CA HIS A 129 -9.93 -17.81 14.78
C HIS A 129 -10.12 -16.99 16.06
N GLN A 130 -11.33 -16.39 16.22
CA GLN A 130 -11.71 -15.62 17.42
C GLN A 130 -10.77 -14.45 17.72
N TYR A 131 -10.34 -13.72 16.69
CA TYR A 131 -9.65 -12.45 16.83
C TYR A 131 -10.63 -11.29 17.04
N PRO A 132 -10.21 -10.21 17.73
CA PRO A 132 -11.07 -9.06 18.02
C PRO A 132 -11.27 -8.20 16.77
N TRP A 133 -12.21 -8.59 15.93
CA TRP A 133 -12.60 -7.86 14.72
C TRP A 133 -13.58 -6.76 15.03
N TYR A 134 -13.36 -5.58 14.46
CA TYR A 134 -14.25 -4.42 14.51
C TYR A 134 -14.62 -3.98 13.09
N GLU A 135 -15.86 -3.49 12.92
CA GLU A 135 -16.31 -3.00 11.62
C GLU A 135 -15.69 -1.65 11.24
N THR A 136 -15.35 -0.86 12.25
CA THR A 136 -14.70 0.46 12.13
C THR A 136 -13.67 0.62 13.26
N ASP A 137 -12.86 1.66 13.19
CA ASP A 137 -11.94 2.01 14.27
C ASP A 137 -12.70 2.25 15.59
N PRO A 138 -12.48 1.45 16.65
CA PRO A 138 -13.15 1.63 17.94
C PRO A 138 -12.78 2.94 18.64
N PHE A 139 -11.69 3.57 18.23
CA PHE A 139 -11.20 4.85 18.78
C PHE A 139 -11.45 6.03 17.83
N SER A 140 -12.40 5.90 16.91
CA SER A 140 -12.66 6.90 15.87
C SER A 140 -13.02 8.28 16.40
N SER A 141 -13.56 8.38 17.62
CA SER A 141 -13.94 9.64 18.29
C SER A 141 -12.77 10.34 18.99
N GLU A 142 -11.62 9.67 19.16
CA GLU A 142 -10.45 10.22 19.88
C GLU A 142 -9.49 10.98 18.96
N TYR A 143 -9.73 11.01 17.67
CA TYR A 143 -8.86 11.69 16.73
C TYR A 143 -9.10 13.18 16.71
N GLU A 144 -8.02 13.93 16.85
CA GLU A 144 -8.01 15.39 16.71
C GLU A 144 -7.32 15.80 15.41
N ARG A 145 -7.83 16.84 14.77
CA ARG A 145 -7.20 17.36 13.57
C ARG A 145 -5.89 18.05 13.92
N TRP A 146 -4.80 17.54 13.40
CA TRP A 146 -3.51 18.18 13.60
C TRP A 146 -3.38 19.48 12.80
N ALA A 147 -2.81 20.50 13.44
CA ALA A 147 -2.37 21.76 12.84
C ALA A 147 -0.97 22.11 13.37
N LEU A 148 -0.23 22.92 12.61
CA LEU A 148 1.09 23.38 13.06
C LEU A 148 1.00 24.16 14.37
N GLY A 149 1.82 23.75 15.36
CA GLY A 149 1.83 24.38 16.68
C GLY A 149 0.74 23.86 17.63
N HIS A 150 0.16 22.69 17.34
CA HIS A 150 -0.82 22.04 18.23
C HIS A 150 -0.17 21.72 19.59
N THR A 151 -0.76 22.26 20.67
CA THR A 151 -0.19 22.18 22.02
C THR A 151 -0.40 20.83 22.72
N ASP A 152 -1.40 20.05 22.28
CA ASP A 152 -1.81 18.82 22.93
C ASP A 152 -0.95 17.61 22.55
N PHE A 153 -0.06 17.79 21.57
CA PHE A 153 0.91 16.76 21.19
C PHE A 153 2.33 17.14 21.62
N PRO A 154 3.12 16.17 22.11
CA PRO A 154 4.53 16.36 22.40
C PRO A 154 5.31 16.96 21.20
N GLU A 155 6.31 17.77 21.49
CA GLU A 155 7.11 18.47 20.46
C GLU A 155 7.67 17.52 19.41
N LYS A 156 8.21 16.36 19.85
CA LYS A 156 8.77 15.33 18.98
C LYS A 156 7.72 14.79 17.96
N ILE A 157 6.49 14.60 18.41
CA ILE A 157 5.38 14.18 17.56
C ILE A 157 5.02 15.29 16.59
N ASN A 158 4.93 16.56 17.07
CA ASN A 158 4.63 17.69 16.21
C ASN A 158 5.66 17.89 15.09
N VAL A 159 6.95 17.71 15.37
CA VAL A 159 8.02 17.79 14.37
C VAL A 159 7.85 16.72 13.29
N LEU A 160 7.58 15.48 13.68
CA LEU A 160 7.37 14.38 12.73
C LEU A 160 6.08 14.55 11.91
N LEU A 161 5.00 15.03 12.53
CA LEU A 161 3.74 15.33 11.83
C LEU A 161 3.92 16.43 10.79
N TYR A 162 4.70 17.48 11.13
CA TYR A 162 5.05 18.54 10.19
C TYR A 162 5.88 18.00 9.01
N ALA A 163 6.91 17.22 9.30
CA ALA A 163 7.73 16.58 8.26
C ALA A 163 6.88 15.70 7.33
N ARG A 164 5.95 14.94 7.91
CA ARG A 164 5.04 14.08 7.15
C ARG A 164 4.05 14.88 6.30
N ASP A 165 3.46 15.94 6.82
CA ASP A 165 2.57 16.85 6.05
C ASP A 165 3.31 17.42 4.83
N ARG A 166 4.55 17.82 5.02
CA ARG A 166 5.41 18.30 3.94
C ARG A 166 5.71 17.22 2.91
N ALA A 167 6.07 16.01 3.34
CA ALA A 167 6.31 14.88 2.45
C ALA A 167 5.06 14.54 1.60
N LEU A 168 3.87 14.58 2.20
CA LEU A 168 2.60 14.37 1.50
C LEU A 168 2.34 15.47 0.45
N LYS A 169 2.57 16.74 0.77
CA LYS A 169 2.45 17.87 -0.16
C LYS A 169 3.44 17.78 -1.32
N GLU A 170 4.64 17.31 -1.06
CA GLU A 170 5.68 17.06 -2.06
C GLU A 170 5.49 15.73 -2.83
N LYS A 171 4.42 14.97 -2.55
CA LYS A 171 4.10 13.66 -3.14
C LYS A 171 5.16 12.57 -2.88
N LYS A 172 5.97 12.72 -1.86
CA LYS A 172 6.97 11.76 -1.40
C LYS A 172 6.32 10.70 -0.52
N LYS A 173 5.59 9.77 -1.15
CA LYS A 173 4.78 8.77 -0.43
C LYS A 173 5.61 7.84 0.45
N ALA A 174 6.81 7.46 0.02
CA ALA A 174 7.70 6.60 0.80
C ALA A 174 8.14 7.29 2.09
N ASP A 175 8.58 8.56 2.02
CA ASP A 175 8.99 9.33 3.20
C ASP A 175 7.82 9.51 4.18
N ALA A 176 6.62 9.80 3.65
CA ALA A 176 5.41 9.92 4.46
C ALA A 176 5.02 8.59 5.15
N LYS A 177 5.30 7.44 4.53
CA LYS A 177 5.09 6.11 5.13
C LYS A 177 6.08 5.87 6.26
N TYR A 178 7.38 6.09 6.05
CA TYR A 178 8.40 5.97 7.11
C TYR A 178 8.11 6.86 8.30
N LEU A 179 7.75 8.13 8.05
CA LEU A 179 7.39 9.06 9.14
C LEU A 179 6.13 8.63 9.91
N ARG A 180 5.19 7.92 9.26
CA ARG A 180 4.06 7.30 9.95
C ARG A 180 4.52 6.16 10.85
N GLU A 181 5.43 5.31 10.38
CA GLU A 181 5.98 4.20 11.17
C GLU A 181 6.71 4.74 12.42
N ASP A 182 7.52 5.80 12.26
CA ASP A 182 8.18 6.48 13.39
C ASP A 182 7.18 7.05 14.40
N LEU A 183 6.11 7.68 13.90
CA LEU A 183 5.02 8.20 14.73
C LEU A 183 4.26 7.10 15.47
N ALA A 184 4.02 5.97 14.82
CA ALA A 184 3.39 4.80 15.45
C ALA A 184 4.26 4.22 16.58
N GLN A 185 5.60 4.17 16.40
CA GLN A 185 6.53 3.78 17.45
C GLN A 185 6.49 4.72 18.67
N LEU A 186 6.22 5.99 18.46
CA LEU A 186 5.99 6.97 19.53
C LEU A 186 4.57 6.93 20.11
N GLY A 187 3.72 6.01 19.65
CA GLY A 187 2.35 5.87 20.12
C GLY A 187 1.36 6.86 19.50
N ALA A 188 1.72 7.56 18.41
CA ALA A 188 0.80 8.39 17.68
C ALA A 188 0.15 7.58 16.55
N VAL A 189 -1.18 7.47 16.56
CA VAL A 189 -1.95 6.81 15.50
C VAL A 189 -2.54 7.87 14.57
N ILE A 190 -2.32 7.70 13.26
CA ILE A 190 -2.67 8.72 12.27
C ILE A 190 -3.76 8.21 11.34
N ARG A 191 -4.74 9.08 11.08
CA ARG A 191 -5.76 8.91 10.05
C ARG A 191 -5.68 10.08 9.07
N ASP A 192 -5.48 9.77 7.79
CA ASP A 192 -5.47 10.78 6.74
C ASP A 192 -6.88 11.01 6.21
N GLU A 193 -7.31 12.27 6.20
CA GLU A 193 -8.57 12.70 5.62
C GLU A 193 -8.34 13.78 4.55
N LYS A 194 -9.39 14.13 3.79
CA LYS A 194 -9.29 15.12 2.71
C LYS A 194 -8.74 16.48 3.15
N ASN A 195 -9.00 16.86 4.39
CA ASN A 195 -8.68 18.16 4.98
C ASN A 195 -7.46 18.13 5.91
N GLY A 196 -6.71 17.04 5.97
CA GLY A 196 -5.46 16.96 6.72
C GLY A 196 -5.26 15.66 7.49
N GLN A 197 -4.28 15.69 8.37
CA GLN A 197 -3.94 14.60 9.26
C GLN A 197 -4.75 14.69 10.55
N TYR A 198 -5.34 13.58 10.97
CA TYR A 198 -5.98 13.41 12.27
C TYR A 198 -5.13 12.47 13.10
N VAL A 199 -4.94 12.80 14.36
CA VAL A 199 -4.00 12.13 15.25
C VAL A 199 -4.67 11.82 16.57
N ARG A 200 -4.44 10.65 17.11
CA ARG A 200 -4.69 10.30 18.51
C ARG A 200 -3.45 9.70 19.14
N LEU A 201 -3.31 9.82 20.42
CA LEU A 201 -2.25 9.17 21.18
C LEU A 201 -2.72 7.83 21.73
N ALA A 202 -1.86 6.84 21.69
CA ALA A 202 -2.07 5.57 22.35
C ALA A 202 -2.13 5.74 23.88
N GLN A 203 -2.87 4.86 24.56
CA GLN A 203 -2.96 4.87 26.02
C GLN A 203 -1.56 4.59 26.62
N ASN A 204 -1.13 5.41 27.59
CA ASN A 204 0.18 5.30 28.22
C ASN A 204 1.39 5.40 27.25
N ALA A 205 1.30 6.20 26.23
CA ALA A 205 2.47 6.56 25.46
C ALA A 205 3.43 7.34 26.41
N ASN A 206 4.49 6.68 26.88
CA ASN A 206 5.52 7.31 27.70
C ASN A 206 6.32 8.23 26.77
N PHE A 207 6.08 9.52 26.88
CA PHE A 207 6.91 10.54 26.27
C PHE A 207 7.99 10.97 27.27
N ASP A 208 8.82 10.01 27.75
CA ASP A 208 9.95 10.36 28.61
C ASP A 208 10.88 11.29 27.81
N VAL A 209 11.00 12.48 28.35
CA VAL A 209 11.77 13.65 27.88
C VAL A 209 13.27 13.35 27.88
#